data_138e95979acfb3986ebc78f4e3eada94
#
_entry.id   138e95979acfb3986ebc78f4e3eada94
#
_cell.length_a   1.000
_cell.length_b   1.000
_cell.length_c   1.000
_cell.angle_alpha   90.00
_cell.angle_beta   90.00
_cell.angle_gamma   90.00
#
_symmetry.space_group_name_H-M   'P 1'
#
loop_
_entity.id
_entity.type
_entity.pdbx_description
1 polymer ?
#
loop_
_entity_poly.entity_id
_entity_poly.type
_entity_poly.pdbx_seq_one_letter_code
_entity_poly.pdbx_strand_id
1 'polypeptide(L)'
;MTFPLSAKRRDFLTGAAFVLLPVLVPAPLRATPDSMAAAIKEIVGDKPLREGKVKLEMPPLVENGNTVPLTVSVDSPMSDGDHVKAIHVFNEKNPQPHVFSATLRPRNGRAVLATRIKLADAQKVVAIAETSDGQFWTASADVIVTIAACIEDIT
;
A
#
# COMPACT_ATOMS: atom_id res chain seq x y z
N MET A 1 -21.11 -76.52 22.19
CA MET A 1 -20.45 -75.20 22.38
C MET A 1 -20.50 -74.46 21.05
N THR A 2 -21.53 -73.63 20.91
CA THR A 2 -21.82 -72.91 19.66
C THR A 2 -21.71 -71.40 19.94
N PHE A 3 -20.81 -70.75 19.31
CA PHE A 3 -20.72 -69.30 19.36
C PHE A 3 -21.41 -68.69 18.11
N PRO A 4 -22.38 -67.80 18.28
CA PRO A 4 -22.87 -66.98 17.17
C PRO A 4 -22.24 -65.60 17.21
N LEU A 5 -21.33 -65.33 16.30
CA LEU A 5 -20.88 -63.99 15.96
C LEU A 5 -21.76 -63.47 14.82
N SER A 6 -22.81 -62.76 15.15
CA SER A 6 -23.59 -61.96 14.21
C SER A 6 -23.30 -60.49 14.48
N ALA A 7 -22.22 -59.98 13.89
CA ALA A 7 -21.97 -58.54 13.83
C ALA A 7 -22.77 -57.97 12.67
N LYS A 8 -23.85 -57.25 12.97
CA LYS A 8 -24.64 -56.53 11.97
C LYS A 8 -23.84 -55.36 11.42
N ARG A 9 -23.55 -55.41 10.13
CA ARG A 9 -22.84 -54.36 9.36
C ARG A 9 -23.56 -53.00 9.30
N ARG A 10 -24.63 -52.81 10.05
CA ARG A 10 -25.51 -51.61 10.04
C ARG A 10 -25.14 -50.57 11.09
N ASP A 11 -24.31 -50.90 12.08
CA ASP A 11 -24.03 -50.02 13.21
C ASP A 11 -22.76 -49.14 12.99
N PHE A 12 -22.15 -49.24 11.83
CA PHE A 12 -20.91 -48.48 11.49
C PHE A 12 -21.18 -47.14 10.83
N LEU A 13 -22.43 -46.73 10.60
CA LEU A 13 -22.78 -45.52 9.84
C LEU A 13 -23.33 -44.36 10.69
N THR A 14 -23.35 -44.47 12.02
CA THR A 14 -23.90 -43.43 12.89
C THR A 14 -22.87 -42.57 13.60
N GLY A 15 -21.61 -42.58 13.15
CA GLY A 15 -20.50 -41.84 13.76
C GLY A 15 -19.80 -40.80 12.89
N ALA A 16 -20.37 -40.39 11.71
CA ALA A 16 -19.80 -39.33 10.91
C ALA A 16 -20.18 -37.96 11.52
N ALA A 17 -19.45 -37.54 12.54
CA ALA A 17 -19.45 -36.17 12.97
C ALA A 17 -18.87 -35.32 11.81
N PHE A 18 -19.73 -34.60 11.11
CA PHE A 18 -19.34 -33.60 10.12
C PHE A 18 -18.60 -32.49 10.86
N VAL A 19 -17.27 -32.59 10.94
CA VAL A 19 -16.42 -31.49 11.34
C VAL A 19 -16.46 -30.48 10.19
N LEU A 20 -17.32 -29.47 10.28
CA LEU A 20 -17.27 -28.29 9.45
C LEU A 20 -15.96 -27.55 9.76
N LEU A 21 -14.91 -27.91 9.01
CA LEU A 21 -13.71 -27.09 8.96
C LEU A 21 -14.12 -25.75 8.31
N PRO A 22 -13.95 -24.62 9.02
CA PRO A 22 -14.12 -23.32 8.39
C PRO A 22 -13.11 -23.23 7.26
N VAL A 23 -13.59 -23.20 6.01
CA VAL A 23 -12.78 -22.86 4.85
C VAL A 23 -12.41 -21.39 5.04
N LEU A 24 -11.17 -21.12 5.48
CA LEU A 24 -10.60 -19.79 5.46
C LEU A 24 -10.46 -19.38 3.99
N VAL A 25 -11.46 -18.68 3.47
CA VAL A 25 -11.35 -18.04 2.16
C VAL A 25 -10.40 -16.86 2.36
N PRO A 26 -9.22 -16.82 1.71
CA PRO A 26 -8.35 -15.67 1.78
C PRO A 26 -9.11 -14.47 1.19
N ALA A 27 -9.42 -13.49 2.03
CA ALA A 27 -9.96 -12.23 1.56
C ALA A 27 -8.88 -11.52 0.73
N PRO A 28 -9.23 -10.92 -0.43
CA PRO A 28 -8.25 -10.16 -1.20
C PRO A 28 -7.70 -9.03 -0.34
N LEU A 29 -6.38 -9.03 -0.13
CA LEU A 29 -5.65 -7.96 0.56
C LEU A 29 -5.72 -6.71 -0.32
N ARG A 30 -6.66 -5.82 -0.01
CA ARG A 30 -6.69 -4.46 -0.56
C ARG A 30 -6.25 -3.52 0.53
N ALA A 31 -5.40 -2.56 0.19
CA ALA A 31 -5.15 -1.44 1.08
C ALA A 31 -6.47 -0.68 1.31
N THR A 32 -6.57 -0.10 2.47
CA THR A 32 -7.68 0.73 2.91
C THR A 32 -7.09 2.05 3.41
N PRO A 33 -7.89 3.11 3.58
CA PRO A 33 -7.42 4.33 4.23
C PRO A 33 -6.72 4.06 5.57
N ASP A 34 -7.22 3.10 6.35
CA ASP A 34 -6.63 2.73 7.64
C ASP A 34 -5.27 2.03 7.49
N SER A 35 -5.12 1.15 6.49
CA SER A 35 -3.83 0.48 6.21
C SER A 35 -2.81 1.47 5.66
N MET A 36 -3.22 2.44 4.85
CA MET A 36 -2.35 3.52 4.40
C MET A 36 -1.92 4.40 5.58
N ALA A 37 -2.84 4.77 6.47
CA ALA A 37 -2.52 5.55 7.67
C ALA A 37 -1.53 4.80 8.59
N ALA A 38 -1.71 3.48 8.75
CA ALA A 38 -0.77 2.65 9.50
C ALA A 38 0.63 2.63 8.86
N ALA A 39 0.73 2.45 7.54
CA ALA A 39 2.00 2.46 6.81
C ALA A 39 2.70 3.84 6.89
N ILE A 40 1.94 4.93 6.83
CA ILE A 40 2.47 6.29 7.05
C ILE A 40 3.01 6.41 8.47
N LYS A 41 2.28 5.92 9.47
CA LYS A 41 2.70 5.99 10.88
C LYS A 41 3.97 5.20 11.15
N GLU A 42 4.21 4.10 10.48
CA GLU A 42 5.47 3.35 10.58
C GLU A 42 6.70 4.18 10.20
N ILE A 43 6.56 5.08 9.21
CA ILE A 43 7.67 5.92 8.73
C ILE A 43 7.76 7.22 9.52
N VAL A 44 6.64 7.89 9.75
CA VAL A 44 6.57 9.22 10.36
C VAL A 44 6.61 9.14 11.90
N GLY A 45 6.13 8.03 12.47
CA GLY A 45 5.92 7.89 13.91
C GLY A 45 4.79 8.81 14.39
N ASP A 46 5.03 9.46 15.53
CA ASP A 46 4.08 10.42 16.12
C ASP A 46 4.39 11.88 15.72
N LYS A 47 5.27 12.10 14.74
CA LYS A 47 5.62 13.45 14.27
C LYS A 47 4.49 14.05 13.42
N PRO A 48 4.27 15.36 13.49
CA PRO A 48 3.25 16.02 12.70
C PRO A 48 3.63 16.04 11.22
N LEU A 49 2.64 15.76 10.36
CA LEU A 49 2.71 16.01 8.93
C LEU A 49 2.36 17.47 8.64
N ARG A 50 3.23 18.17 7.92
CA ARG A 50 3.06 19.57 7.54
C ARG A 50 2.80 19.69 6.05
N GLU A 51 2.05 20.69 5.65
CA GLU A 51 1.82 21.04 4.24
C GLU A 51 2.69 22.22 3.81
N GLY A 52 2.88 22.38 2.48
CA GLY A 52 3.45 23.60 1.90
C GLY A 52 4.78 23.42 1.18
N LYS A 53 5.65 22.48 1.55
CA LYS A 53 6.94 22.26 0.85
C LYS A 53 6.87 21.18 -0.24
N VAL A 54 5.94 20.24 -0.13
CA VAL A 54 5.78 19.13 -1.10
C VAL A 54 4.75 19.52 -2.14
N LYS A 55 5.08 19.31 -3.40
CA LYS A 55 4.16 19.39 -4.53
C LYS A 55 4.09 18.02 -5.19
N LEU A 56 2.87 17.47 -5.27
CA LEU A 56 2.56 16.23 -5.94
C LEU A 56 1.79 16.53 -7.22
N GLU A 57 2.38 16.21 -8.35
CA GLU A 57 1.79 16.41 -9.67
C GLU A 57 1.41 15.06 -10.27
N MET A 58 0.12 14.89 -10.50
CA MET A 58 -0.47 13.73 -11.16
C MET A 58 -1.66 14.18 -12.03
N PRO A 59 -1.96 13.51 -13.15
CA PRO A 59 -3.21 13.75 -13.86
C PRO A 59 -4.40 13.42 -12.95
N PRO A 60 -5.42 14.30 -12.85
CA PRO A 60 -6.61 14.02 -12.04
C PRO A 60 -7.49 12.91 -12.64
N LEU A 61 -7.34 12.64 -13.95
CA LEU A 61 -8.02 11.58 -14.68
C LEU A 61 -7.00 10.80 -15.51
N VAL A 62 -7.04 9.49 -15.38
CA VAL A 62 -6.16 8.55 -16.09
C VAL A 62 -6.98 7.44 -16.74
N GLU A 63 -6.80 7.24 -18.03
CA GLU A 63 -7.48 6.18 -18.77
C GLU A 63 -6.91 4.79 -18.47
N ASN A 64 -5.60 4.70 -18.18
CA ASN A 64 -4.91 3.43 -17.93
C ASN A 64 -4.12 3.48 -16.63
N GLY A 65 -4.60 2.75 -15.61
CA GLY A 65 -3.97 2.64 -14.30
C GLY A 65 -2.62 1.93 -14.29
N ASN A 66 -2.21 1.22 -15.36
CA ASN A 66 -0.93 0.49 -15.39
C ASN A 66 0.29 1.41 -15.45
N THR A 67 0.14 2.65 -15.91
CA THR A 67 1.27 3.57 -16.11
C THR A 67 0.86 5.02 -15.87
N VAL A 68 0.69 5.38 -14.62
CA VAL A 68 0.27 6.71 -14.18
C VAL A 68 1.50 7.57 -13.89
N PRO A 69 1.71 8.69 -14.60
CA PRO A 69 2.83 9.58 -14.34
C PRO A 69 2.66 10.26 -12.98
N LEU A 70 3.77 10.37 -12.27
CA LEU A 70 3.87 10.98 -10.95
C LEU A 70 5.12 11.85 -10.91
N THR A 71 5.00 13.08 -10.45
CA THR A 71 6.15 13.93 -10.11
C THR A 71 5.96 14.47 -8.70
N VAL A 72 6.95 14.21 -7.84
CA VAL A 72 7.06 14.80 -6.52
C VAL A 72 8.19 15.79 -6.54
N SER A 73 7.92 17.03 -6.18
CA SER A 73 8.94 18.08 -5.98
C SER A 73 8.83 18.65 -4.58
N VAL A 74 9.99 18.92 -3.97
CA VAL A 74 10.06 19.46 -2.61
C VAL A 74 10.87 20.72 -2.62
N ASP A 75 10.34 21.77 -2.03
CA ASP A 75 11.06 23.04 -1.87
C ASP A 75 12.15 22.88 -0.80
N SER A 76 13.40 22.77 -1.28
CA SER A 76 14.59 22.58 -0.46
C SER A 76 15.83 23.07 -1.21
N PRO A 77 16.75 23.76 -0.52
CA PRO A 77 18.02 24.20 -1.13
C PRO A 77 18.96 23.03 -1.44
N MET A 78 18.69 21.83 -0.92
CA MET A 78 19.53 20.64 -1.06
C MET A 78 20.99 20.89 -0.68
N SER A 79 21.21 21.67 0.38
CA SER A 79 22.54 21.92 0.97
C SER A 79 22.88 20.84 2.03
N ASP A 80 24.14 20.79 2.46
CA ASP A 80 24.55 19.83 3.50
C ASP A 80 23.78 19.99 4.82
N GLY A 81 23.41 21.22 5.18
CA GLY A 81 22.65 21.53 6.38
C GLY A 81 21.13 21.45 6.25
N ASP A 82 20.60 21.70 5.02
CA ASP A 82 19.16 21.68 4.75
C ASP A 82 18.87 20.96 3.44
N HIS A 83 18.39 19.73 3.53
CA HIS A 83 18.07 18.90 2.38
C HIS A 83 16.94 17.93 2.68
N VAL A 84 16.34 17.40 1.63
CA VAL A 84 15.41 16.28 1.70
C VAL A 84 16.21 14.98 1.80
N LYS A 85 15.94 14.17 2.82
CA LYS A 85 16.56 12.85 3.05
C LYS A 85 15.88 11.76 2.27
N ALA A 86 14.54 11.79 2.28
CA ALA A 86 13.74 10.77 1.61
C ALA A 86 12.40 11.33 1.13
N ILE A 87 11.87 10.70 0.08
CA ILE A 87 10.52 10.88 -0.42
C ILE A 87 9.85 9.52 -0.37
N HIS A 88 8.68 9.45 0.26
CA HIS A 88 7.84 8.25 0.39
C HIS A 88 6.53 8.48 -0.34
N VAL A 89 6.04 7.49 -1.06
CA VAL A 89 4.75 7.56 -1.76
C VAL A 89 3.84 6.44 -1.29
N PHE A 90 2.59 6.78 -1.03
CA PHE A 90 1.55 5.89 -0.53
C PHE A 90 0.30 6.00 -1.40
N ASN A 91 -0.54 4.96 -1.37
CA ASN A 91 -1.84 4.92 -2.01
C ASN A 91 -2.87 4.14 -1.17
N GLU A 92 -4.16 4.33 -1.45
CA GLU A 92 -5.24 3.78 -0.61
C GLU A 92 -5.73 2.39 -1.02
N LYS A 93 -5.64 2.03 -2.32
CA LYS A 93 -6.38 0.87 -2.84
C LYS A 93 -5.54 -0.21 -3.49
N ASN A 94 -4.25 0.01 -3.68
CA ASN A 94 -3.37 -1.05 -4.14
C ASN A 94 -3.21 -2.10 -3.02
N PRO A 95 -2.83 -3.35 -3.34
CA PRO A 95 -2.59 -4.39 -2.32
C PRO A 95 -1.59 -3.94 -1.24
N GLN A 96 -0.57 -3.16 -1.62
CA GLN A 96 0.40 -2.57 -0.72
C GLN A 96 0.21 -1.06 -0.68
N PRO A 97 -0.05 -0.45 0.50
CA PRO A 97 -0.26 0.99 0.62
C PRO A 97 1.02 1.80 0.43
N HIS A 98 2.19 1.26 0.78
CA HIS A 98 3.49 1.89 0.57
C HIS A 98 4.01 1.52 -0.83
N VAL A 99 4.04 2.51 -1.73
CA VAL A 99 4.42 2.29 -3.14
C VAL A 99 5.93 2.21 -3.29
N PHE A 100 6.66 3.21 -2.79
CA PHE A 100 8.13 3.23 -2.74
C PHE A 100 8.66 4.31 -1.81
N SER A 101 9.97 4.20 -1.51
CA SER A 101 10.77 5.25 -0.88
C SER A 101 12.00 5.54 -1.73
N ALA A 102 12.32 6.82 -1.90
CA ALA A 102 13.52 7.28 -2.59
C ALA A 102 14.39 8.09 -1.61
N THR A 103 15.64 7.66 -1.42
CA THR A 103 16.62 8.38 -0.61
C THR A 103 17.34 9.43 -1.44
N LEU A 104 17.40 10.67 -0.95
CA LEU A 104 18.08 11.77 -1.57
C LEU A 104 19.29 12.24 -0.72
N ARG A 105 20.17 12.97 -1.35
CA ARG A 105 21.36 13.56 -0.72
C ARG A 105 21.60 14.96 -1.33
N PRO A 106 22.34 15.86 -0.65
CA PRO A 106 22.65 17.19 -1.17
C PRO A 106 23.19 17.18 -2.61
N ARG A 107 24.04 16.23 -2.95
CA ARG A 107 24.60 16.08 -4.30
C ARG A 107 23.59 15.81 -5.43
N ASN A 108 22.33 15.50 -5.11
CA ASN A 108 21.27 15.40 -6.12
C ASN A 108 20.89 16.79 -6.68
N GLY A 109 21.23 17.87 -5.97
CA GLY A 109 21.03 19.24 -6.38
C GLY A 109 19.58 19.72 -6.35
N ARG A 110 18.62 18.84 -6.56
CA ARG A 110 17.17 19.11 -6.47
C ARG A 110 16.44 17.95 -5.85
N ALA A 111 15.43 18.26 -5.05
CA ALA A 111 14.52 17.27 -4.48
C ALA A 111 13.32 17.06 -5.42
N VAL A 112 13.57 16.45 -6.58
CA VAL A 112 12.56 16.15 -7.60
C VAL A 112 12.65 14.69 -7.98
N LEU A 113 11.51 14.00 -7.97
CA LEU A 113 11.36 12.61 -8.36
C LEU A 113 10.22 12.49 -9.38
N ALA A 114 10.54 12.10 -10.59
CA ALA A 114 9.58 11.82 -11.65
C ALA A 114 9.62 10.33 -11.99
N THR A 115 8.46 9.67 -11.94
CA THR A 115 8.33 8.22 -12.19
C THR A 115 6.92 7.89 -12.70
N ARG A 116 6.64 6.61 -12.85
CA ARG A 116 5.31 6.06 -13.11
C ARG A 116 4.97 5.01 -12.09
N ILE A 117 3.70 5.00 -11.67
CA ILE A 117 3.16 4.03 -10.71
C ILE A 117 1.96 3.31 -11.30
N LYS A 118 1.58 2.18 -10.69
CA LYS A 118 0.33 1.49 -11.00
C LYS A 118 -0.74 1.87 -9.99
N LEU A 119 -1.95 2.10 -10.48
CA LEU A 119 -3.12 2.36 -9.65
C LEU A 119 -4.21 1.32 -9.93
N ALA A 120 -4.59 0.57 -8.91
CA ALA A 120 -5.62 -0.49 -9.00
C ALA A 120 -7.02 0.04 -9.25
N ASP A 121 -7.29 1.27 -8.84
CA ASP A 121 -8.61 1.90 -8.91
C ASP A 121 -8.45 3.43 -8.73
N ALA A 122 -9.53 4.17 -8.89
CA ALA A 122 -9.61 5.56 -8.49
C ALA A 122 -9.33 5.69 -6.99
N GLN A 123 -8.34 6.50 -6.60
CA GLN A 123 -7.83 6.54 -5.23
C GLN A 123 -7.04 7.82 -4.93
N LYS A 124 -6.81 8.03 -3.65
CA LYS A 124 -5.88 9.05 -3.16
C LYS A 124 -4.45 8.52 -3.18
N VAL A 125 -3.53 9.37 -3.61
CA VAL A 125 -2.07 9.18 -3.54
C VAL A 125 -1.50 10.25 -2.62
N VAL A 126 -0.60 9.85 -1.73
CA VAL A 126 0.04 10.73 -0.74
C VAL A 126 1.56 10.67 -0.95
N ALA A 127 2.20 11.83 -1.05
CA ALA A 127 3.64 11.95 -1.03
C ALA A 127 4.09 12.59 0.30
N ILE A 128 5.12 12.03 0.92
CA ILE A 128 5.70 12.52 2.16
C ILE A 128 7.20 12.69 1.97
N ALA A 129 7.73 13.86 2.33
CA ALA A 129 9.14 14.15 2.34
C ALA A 129 9.68 14.26 3.76
N GLU A 130 10.76 13.53 4.04
CA GLU A 130 11.56 13.69 5.27
C GLU A 130 12.70 14.65 5.00
N THR A 131 12.83 15.69 5.82
CA THR A 131 13.90 16.68 5.73
C THR A 131 15.04 16.38 6.73
N SER A 132 16.22 16.97 6.50
CA SER A 132 17.41 16.75 7.32
C SER A 132 17.24 17.14 8.79
N ASP A 133 16.34 18.08 9.09
CA ASP A 133 15.95 18.50 10.43
C ASP A 133 14.93 17.53 11.09
N GLY A 134 14.58 16.44 10.41
CA GLY A 134 13.66 15.41 10.92
C GLY A 134 12.20 15.80 10.91
N GLN A 135 11.81 16.81 10.14
CA GLN A 135 10.41 17.16 9.89
C GLN A 135 9.85 16.36 8.71
N PHE A 136 8.52 16.22 8.68
CA PHE A 136 7.79 15.56 7.61
C PHE A 136 6.82 16.52 6.94
N TRP A 137 6.87 16.56 5.61
CA TRP A 137 6.03 17.40 4.77
C TRP A 137 5.23 16.52 3.83
N THR A 138 3.97 16.87 3.59
CA THR A 138 3.05 16.04 2.80
C THR A 138 2.30 16.83 1.75
N ALA A 139 1.93 16.12 0.68
CA ALA A 139 0.92 16.55 -0.28
C ALA A 139 0.14 15.33 -0.74
N SER A 140 -1.12 15.52 -1.16
CA SER A 140 -1.98 14.46 -1.68
C SER A 140 -2.65 14.88 -2.98
N ALA A 141 -3.01 13.88 -3.79
CA ALA A 141 -3.78 14.03 -5.01
C ALA A 141 -4.81 12.91 -5.12
N ASP A 142 -6.03 13.25 -5.52
CA ASP A 142 -7.08 12.28 -5.87
C ASP A 142 -7.02 12.02 -7.37
N VAL A 143 -6.95 10.75 -7.77
CA VAL A 143 -6.82 10.32 -9.16
C VAL A 143 -7.99 9.43 -9.53
N ILE A 144 -8.69 9.77 -10.60
CA ILE A 144 -9.75 8.95 -11.18
C ILE A 144 -9.11 8.06 -12.25
N VAL A 145 -9.34 6.75 -12.15
CA VAL A 145 -8.83 5.75 -13.08
C VAL A 145 -10.02 5.07 -13.76
N THR A 146 -10.08 5.11 -15.10
CA THR A 146 -11.18 4.52 -15.86
C THR A 146 -10.95 3.05 -16.19
N ILE A 147 -9.69 2.64 -16.45
CA ILE A 147 -9.27 1.25 -16.62
C ILE A 147 -8.24 0.94 -15.56
N ALA A 148 -8.63 0.13 -14.58
CA ALA A 148 -7.78 -0.28 -13.46
C ALA A 148 -6.49 -0.98 -13.94
N ALA A 149 -5.41 -0.85 -13.17
CA ALA A 149 -4.21 -1.62 -13.40
C ALA A 149 -4.46 -3.11 -13.14
N CYS A 150 -3.90 -3.97 -13.98
CA CYS A 150 -3.76 -5.38 -13.65
C CYS A 150 -2.69 -5.48 -12.55
N ILE A 151 -3.12 -5.74 -11.33
CA ILE A 151 -2.23 -5.97 -10.20
C ILE A 151 -2.18 -7.47 -9.97
N GLU A 152 -1.00 -8.05 -10.18
CA GLU A 152 -0.75 -9.43 -9.81
C GLU A 152 -0.63 -9.50 -8.28
N ASP A 153 -1.47 -10.34 -7.66
CA ASP A 153 -1.31 -10.68 -6.25
C ASP A 153 -0.01 -11.50 -6.13
N ILE A 154 0.98 -10.95 -5.47
CA ILE A 154 2.21 -11.70 -5.13
C ILE A 154 1.84 -12.59 -3.94
N THR A 155 1.50 -13.84 -4.24
CA THR A 155 1.32 -14.92 -3.27
C THR A 155 2.68 -15.51 -2.86
#